data_a6b6197310c630d68c80b22eb5a6bd92
#
_entry.id   a6b6197310c630d68c80b22eb5a6bd92
#
_cell.length_a   1.000
_cell.length_b   1.000
_cell.length_c   1.000
_cell.angle_alpha   90.00
_cell.angle_beta   90.00
_cell.angle_gamma   90.00
#
_symmetry.space_group_name_H-M   'P 1'
#
loop_
_entity.id
_entity.type
_entity.pdbx_description
1 polymer ?
#
loop_
_entity_poly.entity_id
_entity_poly.type
_entity_poly.pdbx_seq_one_letter_code
_entity_poly.pdbx_strand_id
1 'polypeptide(L)'
;VNPTVYSIEKNGMDHADCIMCVSELTRRTVINEYHQDPRKVFAMHNAVYPLSQELLDIPRPEHPKEKVVTFLGRITMQKGPEYFVEAAALVLQRTRNIRFVMAGSGDMLNAMINLVAERGIADRFHFPGFMKGKQVYEVYKNSDVFVMPSVSEPFGIAPLEAMQCGTPSIISKQSGCGEILDKVIKTDYWDIHAMADAIYSL
;
A
#
# COMPACT_ATOMS: atom_id res chain seq x y z
N VAL A 1 16.12 -14.69 2.91
CA VAL A 1 16.83 -13.91 1.87
C VAL A 1 17.56 -14.90 0.96
N ASN A 2 17.51 -14.69 -0.37
CA ASN A 2 18.28 -15.50 -1.31
C ASN A 2 19.76 -15.17 -1.13
N PRO A 3 20.63 -16.16 -0.79
CA PRO A 3 22.05 -15.88 -0.49
C PRO A 3 22.82 -15.23 -1.65
N THR A 4 22.47 -15.60 -2.88
CA THR A 4 23.10 -15.03 -4.08
C THR A 4 22.74 -13.55 -4.24
N VAL A 5 21.47 -13.19 -4.08
CA VAL A 5 21.02 -11.80 -4.14
C VAL A 5 21.65 -10.99 -3.02
N TYR A 6 21.66 -11.49 -1.80
CA TYR A 6 22.32 -10.84 -0.66
C TYR A 6 23.80 -10.56 -0.94
N SER A 7 24.54 -11.53 -1.49
CA SER A 7 25.96 -11.37 -1.80
C SER A 7 26.21 -10.30 -2.86
N ILE A 8 25.35 -10.25 -3.90
CA ILE A 8 25.46 -9.24 -4.97
C ILE A 8 25.18 -7.84 -4.40
N GLU A 9 24.10 -7.68 -3.65
CA GLU A 9 23.71 -6.41 -3.03
C GLU A 9 24.78 -5.93 -2.05
N LYS A 10 25.26 -6.84 -1.17
CA LYS A 10 26.31 -6.52 -0.20
C LYS A 10 27.61 -6.09 -0.90
N ASN A 11 28.04 -6.82 -1.93
CA ASN A 11 29.24 -6.46 -2.68
C ASN A 11 29.12 -5.06 -3.31
N GLY A 12 27.96 -4.72 -3.88
CA GLY A 12 27.72 -3.38 -4.40
C GLY A 12 27.80 -2.31 -3.30
N MET A 13 27.19 -2.57 -2.14
CA MET A 13 27.24 -1.66 -1.00
C MET A 13 28.63 -1.50 -0.40
N ASP A 14 29.42 -2.59 -0.33
CA ASP A 14 30.79 -2.55 0.20
C ASP A 14 31.70 -1.63 -0.61
N HIS A 15 31.51 -1.56 -1.93
CA HIS A 15 32.29 -0.73 -2.86
C HIS A 15 31.72 0.68 -3.09
N ALA A 16 30.55 0.99 -2.56
CA ALA A 16 29.96 2.30 -2.71
C ALA A 16 30.57 3.31 -1.73
N ASP A 17 30.87 4.51 -2.19
CA ASP A 17 31.32 5.63 -1.36
C ASP A 17 30.15 6.19 -0.49
N CYS A 18 28.92 6.12 -1.02
CA CYS A 18 27.71 6.59 -0.37
C CYS A 18 26.52 5.69 -0.75
N ILE A 19 25.66 5.42 0.22
CA ILE A 19 24.43 4.61 0.04
C ILE A 19 23.23 5.49 0.41
N MET A 20 22.32 5.72 -0.55
CA MET A 20 21.08 6.43 -0.32
C MET A 20 19.91 5.45 -0.20
N CYS A 21 19.25 5.47 0.94
CA CYS A 21 18.08 4.65 1.25
C CYS A 21 16.81 5.50 1.16
N VAL A 22 15.72 4.93 0.68
CA VAL A 22 14.44 5.66 0.50
C VAL A 22 13.68 5.91 1.81
N SER A 23 14.16 5.37 2.94
CA SER A 23 13.57 5.55 4.28
C SER A 23 14.58 5.22 5.38
N GLU A 24 14.34 5.66 6.61
CA GLU A 24 15.09 5.23 7.79
C GLU A 24 14.88 3.73 8.06
N LEU A 25 13.71 3.18 7.75
CA LEU A 25 13.46 1.74 7.79
C LEU A 25 14.47 0.98 6.93
N THR A 26 14.62 1.39 5.65
CA THR A 26 15.58 0.78 4.73
C THR A 26 17.03 1.05 5.17
N ARG A 27 17.32 2.26 5.66
CA ARG A 27 18.64 2.61 6.18
C ARG A 27 19.05 1.67 7.32
N ARG A 28 18.17 1.41 8.27
CA ARG A 28 18.41 0.48 9.38
C ARG A 28 18.69 -0.94 8.88
N THR A 29 17.93 -1.40 7.87
CA THR A 29 18.16 -2.72 7.25
C THR A 29 19.56 -2.78 6.63
N VAL A 30 19.97 -1.75 5.88
CA VAL A 30 21.30 -1.69 5.24
C VAL A 30 22.42 -1.71 6.28
N ILE A 31 22.28 -0.98 7.38
CA ILE A 31 23.28 -0.96 8.45
C ILE A 31 23.32 -2.30 9.19
N ASN A 32 22.15 -2.81 9.62
CA ASN A 32 22.08 -3.94 10.52
C ASN A 32 22.26 -5.29 9.82
N GLU A 33 21.58 -5.48 8.66
CA GLU A 33 21.58 -6.78 7.97
C GLU A 33 22.72 -6.91 6.96
N TYR A 34 23.11 -5.80 6.30
CA TYR A 34 24.22 -5.79 5.36
C TYR A 34 25.55 -5.33 6.00
N HIS A 35 25.52 -4.96 7.29
CA HIS A 35 26.68 -4.54 8.08
C HIS A 35 27.47 -3.39 7.44
N GLN A 36 26.75 -2.39 6.92
CA GLN A 36 27.36 -1.22 6.30
C GLN A 36 27.70 -0.15 7.31
N ASP A 37 28.77 0.61 7.06
CA ASP A 37 29.19 1.73 7.90
C ASP A 37 28.09 2.82 7.93
N PRO A 38 27.52 3.15 9.10
CA PRO A 38 26.47 4.16 9.22
C PRO A 38 26.85 5.55 8.67
N ARG A 39 28.17 5.86 8.59
CA ARG A 39 28.66 7.14 8.11
C ARG A 39 28.49 7.33 6.60
N LYS A 40 28.35 6.23 5.83
CA LYS A 40 28.11 6.29 4.38
C LYS A 40 26.67 5.98 3.97
N VAL A 41 25.77 5.71 4.93
CA VAL A 41 24.37 5.35 4.65
C VAL A 41 23.43 6.47 5.07
N PHE A 42 22.69 7.02 4.13
CA PHE A 42 21.80 8.15 4.34
C PHE A 42 20.36 7.81 3.94
N ALA A 43 19.39 8.31 4.70
CA ALA A 43 17.98 8.24 4.29
C ALA A 43 17.60 9.48 3.47
N MET A 44 16.98 9.25 2.31
CA MET A 44 16.42 10.29 1.45
C MET A 44 15.05 9.83 0.98
N HIS A 45 14.01 10.41 1.55
CA HIS A 45 12.63 10.02 1.27
C HIS A 45 12.24 10.35 -0.18
N ASN A 46 11.44 9.46 -0.77
CA ASN A 46 10.83 9.74 -2.06
C ASN A 46 9.76 10.84 -1.92
N ALA A 47 9.46 11.48 -3.02
CA ALA A 47 8.41 12.48 -3.12
C ALA A 47 7.47 12.14 -4.29
N VAL A 48 6.33 12.81 -4.33
CA VAL A 48 5.39 12.79 -5.45
C VAL A 48 5.30 14.19 -6.07
N TYR A 49 5.10 14.25 -7.38
CA TYR A 49 4.84 15.51 -8.04
C TYR A 49 3.44 16.04 -7.66
N PRO A 50 3.26 17.36 -7.56
CA PRO A 50 1.93 17.93 -7.45
C PRO A 50 1.03 17.46 -8.60
N LEU A 51 -0.26 17.27 -8.32
CA LEU A 51 -1.21 16.89 -9.36
C LEU A 51 -1.31 17.98 -10.41
N SER A 52 -1.32 17.58 -11.69
CA SER A 52 -1.65 18.50 -12.80
C SER A 52 -3.10 18.96 -12.70
N GLN A 53 -3.44 20.09 -13.36
CA GLN A 53 -4.80 20.60 -13.38
C GLN A 53 -5.78 19.56 -13.93
N GLU A 54 -5.40 18.81 -14.97
CA GLU A 54 -6.20 17.72 -15.55
C GLU A 54 -6.56 16.65 -14.50
N LEU A 55 -5.62 16.31 -13.62
CA LEU A 55 -5.84 15.33 -12.54
C LEU A 55 -6.65 15.93 -11.39
N LEU A 56 -6.49 17.23 -11.11
CA LEU A 56 -7.32 17.94 -10.12
C LEU A 56 -8.78 18.01 -10.56
N ASP A 57 -9.03 18.18 -11.85
CA ASP A 57 -10.37 18.30 -12.44
C ASP A 57 -11.12 16.98 -12.55
N ILE A 58 -10.50 15.83 -12.26
CA ILE A 58 -11.22 14.54 -12.17
C ILE A 58 -12.31 14.68 -11.09
N PRO A 59 -13.59 14.53 -11.43
CA PRO A 59 -14.66 14.68 -10.46
C PRO A 59 -14.62 13.57 -9.41
N ARG A 60 -14.85 13.93 -8.17
CA ARG A 60 -15.19 12.95 -7.13
C ARG A 60 -16.70 12.70 -7.22
N PRO A 61 -17.17 11.43 -7.17
CA PRO A 61 -18.60 11.15 -7.18
C PRO A 61 -19.30 11.88 -6.03
N GLU A 62 -20.35 12.64 -6.37
CA GLU A 62 -21.21 13.23 -5.36
C GLU A 62 -22.12 12.14 -4.79
N HIS A 63 -22.05 11.93 -3.49
CA HIS A 63 -22.91 10.99 -2.76
C HIS A 63 -22.92 9.54 -3.31
N PRO A 64 -21.83 8.81 -3.25
CA PRO A 64 -21.82 7.40 -3.62
C PRO A 64 -22.82 6.65 -2.72
N LYS A 65 -23.63 5.78 -3.31
CA LYS A 65 -24.59 4.94 -2.56
C LYS A 65 -23.89 3.98 -1.58
N GLU A 66 -22.66 3.60 -1.91
CA GLU A 66 -21.83 2.68 -1.13
C GLU A 66 -20.45 3.31 -0.94
N LYS A 67 -19.85 3.11 0.23
CA LYS A 67 -18.46 3.49 0.48
C LYS A 67 -17.51 2.60 -0.30
N VAL A 68 -16.38 3.14 -0.73
CA VAL A 68 -15.38 2.41 -1.51
C VAL A 68 -14.06 2.37 -0.77
N VAL A 69 -13.57 1.16 -0.50
CA VAL A 69 -12.25 0.90 0.09
C VAL A 69 -11.37 0.25 -0.95
N THR A 70 -10.19 0.83 -1.17
CA THR A 70 -9.33 0.43 -2.28
C THR A 70 -7.96 -0.04 -1.82
N PHE A 71 -7.54 -1.16 -2.38
CA PHE A 71 -6.16 -1.61 -2.51
C PHE A 71 -5.71 -1.34 -3.95
N LEU A 72 -4.57 -0.70 -4.14
CA LEU A 72 -3.99 -0.47 -5.46
C LEU A 72 -2.49 -0.77 -5.44
N GLY A 73 -2.05 -1.70 -6.29
CA GLY A 73 -0.65 -2.08 -6.40
C GLY A 73 -0.44 -3.45 -7.01
N ARG A 74 0.79 -3.95 -6.93
CA ARG A 74 1.09 -5.33 -7.33
C ARG A 74 0.39 -6.30 -6.37
N ILE A 75 -0.32 -7.27 -6.92
CA ILE A 75 -1.01 -8.30 -6.12
C ILE A 75 -0.03 -9.45 -5.86
N THR A 76 0.88 -9.24 -4.92
CA THR A 76 1.99 -10.13 -4.54
C THR A 76 2.09 -10.23 -3.03
N MET A 77 2.74 -11.28 -2.51
CA MET A 77 2.92 -11.50 -1.06
C MET A 77 3.50 -10.26 -0.34
N GLN A 78 4.44 -9.55 -0.97
CA GLN A 78 5.04 -8.34 -0.39
C GLN A 78 4.00 -7.25 -0.07
N LYS A 79 2.94 -7.14 -0.87
CA LYS A 79 1.88 -6.12 -0.72
C LYS A 79 0.74 -6.55 0.19
N GLY A 80 0.72 -7.79 0.66
CA GLY A 80 -0.21 -8.32 1.65
C GLY A 80 -1.68 -8.30 1.22
N PRO A 81 -2.03 -8.68 -0.02
CA PRO A 81 -3.41 -8.61 -0.50
C PRO A 81 -4.37 -9.51 0.30
N GLU A 82 -3.88 -10.62 0.86
CA GLU A 82 -4.66 -11.49 1.72
C GLU A 82 -5.16 -10.80 3.00
N TYR A 83 -4.33 -9.95 3.62
CA TYR A 83 -4.73 -9.21 4.82
C TYR A 83 -5.82 -8.18 4.50
N PHE A 84 -5.79 -7.60 3.29
CA PHE A 84 -6.86 -6.73 2.81
C PHE A 84 -8.19 -7.49 2.66
N VAL A 85 -8.17 -8.69 2.07
CA VAL A 85 -9.39 -9.52 1.91
C VAL A 85 -9.94 -9.97 3.26
N GLU A 86 -9.08 -10.40 4.18
CA GLU A 86 -9.51 -10.83 5.51
C GLU A 86 -10.09 -9.66 6.33
N ALA A 87 -9.46 -8.49 6.29
CA ALA A 87 -10.00 -7.29 6.93
C ALA A 87 -11.36 -6.89 6.32
N ALA A 88 -11.49 -6.97 4.98
CA ALA A 88 -12.75 -6.71 4.29
C ALA A 88 -13.86 -7.67 4.74
N ALA A 89 -13.56 -8.95 4.93
CA ALA A 89 -14.52 -9.93 5.43
C ALA A 89 -15.04 -9.55 6.82
N LEU A 90 -14.17 -9.07 7.72
CA LEU A 90 -14.56 -8.59 9.04
C LEU A 90 -15.42 -7.32 8.98
N VAL A 91 -15.09 -6.38 8.11
CA VAL A 91 -15.90 -5.16 7.90
C VAL A 91 -17.29 -5.51 7.38
N LEU A 92 -17.37 -6.43 6.43
CA LEU A 92 -18.66 -6.85 5.81
C LEU A 92 -19.59 -7.63 6.75
N GLN A 93 -19.08 -8.13 7.88
CA GLN A 93 -19.91 -8.64 8.98
C GLN A 93 -20.64 -7.52 9.73
N ARG A 94 -20.10 -6.30 9.73
CA ARG A 94 -20.64 -5.14 10.44
C ARG A 94 -21.52 -4.25 9.56
N THR A 95 -21.19 -4.12 8.28
CA THR A 95 -21.91 -3.29 7.31
C THR A 95 -21.82 -3.85 5.91
N ARG A 96 -22.95 -3.75 5.16
CA ARG A 96 -22.97 -4.12 3.73
C ARG A 96 -22.98 -2.90 2.81
N ASN A 97 -22.98 -1.68 3.36
CA ASN A 97 -22.95 -0.43 2.58
C ASN A 97 -21.53 -0.01 2.19
N ILE A 98 -20.72 -0.99 1.80
CA ILE A 98 -19.32 -0.81 1.46
C ILE A 98 -18.92 -1.76 0.33
N ARG A 99 -18.06 -1.30 -0.56
CA ARG A 99 -17.48 -2.07 -1.66
C ARG A 99 -15.97 -2.02 -1.58
N PHE A 100 -15.34 -3.12 -1.91
CA PHE A 100 -13.87 -3.24 -1.94
C PHE A 100 -13.39 -3.32 -3.39
N VAL A 101 -12.32 -2.60 -3.68
CA VAL A 101 -11.65 -2.59 -4.99
C VAL A 101 -10.22 -3.07 -4.80
N MET A 102 -9.83 -4.12 -5.51
CA MET A 102 -8.44 -4.57 -5.58
C MET A 102 -7.91 -4.35 -6.99
N ALA A 103 -7.27 -3.18 -7.19
CA ALA A 103 -6.73 -2.76 -8.48
C ALA A 103 -5.25 -3.14 -8.60
N GLY A 104 -4.91 -3.79 -9.71
CA GLY A 104 -3.55 -4.22 -9.99
C GLY A 104 -3.47 -5.58 -10.68
N SER A 105 -2.25 -6.09 -10.75
CA SER A 105 -1.94 -7.42 -11.26
C SER A 105 -0.81 -8.05 -10.43
N GLY A 106 -0.68 -9.36 -10.49
CA GLY A 106 0.36 -10.10 -9.79
C GLY A 106 0.05 -11.58 -9.71
N ASP A 107 1.00 -12.34 -9.22
CA ASP A 107 0.95 -13.79 -9.08
C ASP A 107 -0.13 -14.28 -8.09
N MET A 108 -0.54 -13.43 -7.14
CA MET A 108 -1.60 -13.76 -6.17
C MET A 108 -3.02 -13.38 -6.63
N LEU A 109 -3.22 -12.77 -7.81
CA LEU A 109 -4.56 -12.31 -8.23
C LEU A 109 -5.60 -13.43 -8.20
N ASN A 110 -5.30 -14.58 -8.80
CA ASN A 110 -6.24 -15.70 -8.82
C ASN A 110 -6.50 -16.25 -7.41
N ALA A 111 -5.48 -16.30 -6.56
CA ALA A 111 -5.64 -16.71 -5.17
C ALA A 111 -6.56 -15.74 -4.39
N MET A 112 -6.45 -14.43 -4.63
CA MET A 112 -7.33 -13.43 -4.00
C MET A 112 -8.78 -13.55 -4.47
N ILE A 113 -9.01 -13.79 -5.77
CA ILE A 113 -10.37 -14.03 -6.31
C ILE A 113 -11.00 -15.26 -5.63
N ASN A 114 -10.23 -16.35 -5.48
CA ASN A 114 -10.70 -17.56 -4.79
C ASN A 114 -10.97 -17.29 -3.31
N LEU A 115 -10.06 -16.60 -2.61
CA LEU A 115 -10.23 -16.25 -1.20
C LEU A 115 -11.51 -15.40 -0.97
N VAL A 116 -11.76 -14.43 -1.83
CA VAL A 116 -12.98 -13.60 -1.79
C VAL A 116 -14.23 -14.45 -1.96
N ALA A 117 -14.21 -15.43 -2.87
CA ALA A 117 -15.30 -16.38 -3.07
C ALA A 117 -15.49 -17.31 -1.84
N GLU A 118 -14.40 -17.85 -1.29
CA GLU A 118 -14.40 -18.67 -0.08
C GLU A 118 -14.96 -17.93 1.15
N ARG A 119 -14.68 -16.64 1.28
CA ARG A 119 -15.23 -15.78 2.33
C ARG A 119 -16.69 -15.36 2.08
N GLY A 120 -17.27 -15.71 0.92
CA GLY A 120 -18.67 -15.38 0.58
C GLY A 120 -18.92 -13.88 0.40
N ILE A 121 -17.92 -13.13 -0.07
CA ILE A 121 -17.97 -11.66 -0.20
C ILE A 121 -17.75 -11.18 -1.65
N ALA A 122 -17.85 -12.08 -2.62
CA ALA A 122 -17.57 -11.77 -4.03
C ALA A 122 -18.50 -10.67 -4.61
N ASP A 123 -19.73 -10.56 -4.12
CA ASP A 123 -20.67 -9.50 -4.50
C ASP A 123 -20.24 -8.09 -4.06
N ARG A 124 -19.26 -7.99 -3.17
CA ARG A 124 -18.72 -6.74 -2.61
C ARG A 124 -17.32 -6.42 -3.06
N PHE A 125 -16.71 -7.28 -3.88
CA PHE A 125 -15.38 -7.07 -4.44
C PHE A 125 -15.42 -6.74 -5.93
N HIS A 126 -14.51 -5.84 -6.34
CA HIS A 126 -14.26 -5.51 -7.74
C HIS A 126 -12.75 -5.61 -8.02
N PHE A 127 -12.41 -6.32 -9.11
CA PHE A 127 -11.03 -6.52 -9.59
C PHE A 127 -10.90 -5.88 -10.98
N PRO A 128 -10.61 -4.58 -11.09
CA PRO A 128 -10.55 -3.88 -12.38
C PRO A 128 -9.30 -4.22 -13.20
N GLY A 129 -8.34 -4.97 -12.61
CA GLY A 129 -7.08 -5.27 -13.26
C GLY A 129 -6.03 -4.18 -13.11
N PHE A 130 -5.02 -4.20 -13.98
CA PHE A 130 -3.91 -3.25 -13.94
C PHE A 130 -4.35 -1.86 -14.39
N MET A 131 -3.97 -0.85 -13.61
CA MET A 131 -4.27 0.56 -13.84
C MET A 131 -3.01 1.36 -14.14
N LYS A 132 -3.11 2.38 -15.00
CA LYS A 132 -1.99 3.27 -15.35
C LYS A 132 -2.44 4.71 -15.62
N GLY A 133 -1.51 5.64 -15.41
CA GLY A 133 -1.74 7.05 -15.71
C GLY A 133 -2.98 7.60 -15.00
N LYS A 134 -3.87 8.27 -15.73
CA LYS A 134 -5.08 8.91 -15.20
C LYS A 134 -6.00 7.94 -14.44
N GLN A 135 -6.09 6.68 -14.87
CA GLN A 135 -6.93 5.65 -14.22
C GLN A 135 -6.57 5.44 -12.74
N VAL A 136 -5.29 5.55 -12.37
CA VAL A 136 -4.83 5.44 -10.98
C VAL A 136 -5.47 6.53 -10.12
N TYR A 137 -5.46 7.76 -10.60
CA TYR A 137 -6.03 8.91 -9.90
C TYR A 137 -7.56 8.88 -9.86
N GLU A 138 -8.19 8.37 -10.93
CA GLU A 138 -9.64 8.11 -10.94
C GLU A 138 -10.02 7.10 -9.85
N VAL A 139 -9.27 6.03 -9.68
CA VAL A 139 -9.49 5.05 -8.62
C VAL A 139 -9.33 5.70 -7.25
N TYR A 140 -8.26 6.47 -7.00
CA TYR A 140 -8.09 7.15 -5.71
C TYR A 140 -9.24 8.13 -5.43
N LYS A 141 -9.60 8.98 -6.38
CA LYS A 141 -10.69 9.96 -6.20
C LYS A 141 -12.06 9.34 -5.99
N ASN A 142 -12.27 8.14 -6.52
CA ASN A 142 -13.50 7.37 -6.30
C ASN A 142 -13.48 6.54 -5.01
N SER A 143 -12.40 6.59 -4.25
CA SER A 143 -12.23 5.84 -3.01
C SER A 143 -12.50 6.71 -1.78
N ASP A 144 -13.17 6.15 -0.79
CA ASP A 144 -13.32 6.77 0.54
C ASP A 144 -12.11 6.46 1.43
N VAL A 145 -11.49 5.30 1.24
CA VAL A 145 -10.30 4.86 1.99
C VAL A 145 -9.36 4.10 1.08
N PHE A 146 -8.08 4.41 1.16
CA PHE A 146 -7.00 3.62 0.55
C PHE A 146 -6.30 2.77 1.62
N VAL A 147 -6.04 1.49 1.34
CA VAL A 147 -5.39 0.57 2.26
C VAL A 147 -4.15 -0.04 1.63
N MET A 148 -3.01 0.08 2.29
CA MET A 148 -1.73 -0.52 1.89
C MET A 148 -1.19 -1.43 3.01
N PRO A 149 -1.60 -2.71 3.07
CA PRO A 149 -1.24 -3.65 4.12
C PRO A 149 0.09 -4.37 3.81
N SER A 150 1.07 -3.66 3.27
CA SER A 150 2.32 -4.26 2.82
C SER A 150 3.09 -4.94 3.96
N VAL A 151 3.53 -6.17 3.72
CA VAL A 151 4.40 -6.95 4.62
C VAL A 151 5.76 -6.29 4.75
N SER A 152 6.26 -5.74 3.65
CA SER A 152 7.52 -5.00 3.59
C SER A 152 7.44 -3.95 2.49
N GLU A 153 7.56 -2.68 2.86
CA GLU A 153 7.49 -1.57 1.92
C GLU A 153 8.64 -0.61 2.18
N PRO A 154 9.67 -0.60 1.33
CA PRO A 154 10.83 0.27 1.51
C PRO A 154 10.47 1.75 1.67
N PHE A 155 9.48 2.22 0.91
CA PHE A 155 8.89 3.55 1.08
C PHE A 155 7.38 3.52 0.92
N GLY A 156 6.86 3.35 -0.31
CA GLY A 156 5.44 3.35 -0.64
C GLY A 156 4.95 4.73 -1.11
N ILE A 157 4.91 4.93 -2.42
CA ILE A 157 4.44 6.19 -3.04
C ILE A 157 2.91 6.25 -3.04
N ALA A 158 2.23 5.11 -3.19
CA ALA A 158 0.79 5.02 -3.35
C ALA A 158 -0.05 5.75 -2.27
N PRO A 159 0.29 5.72 -0.97
CA PRO A 159 -0.42 6.51 0.03
C PRO A 159 -0.30 8.03 -0.17
N LEU A 160 0.86 8.51 -0.66
CA LEU A 160 1.06 9.92 -0.95
C LEU A 160 0.18 10.36 -2.14
N GLU A 161 0.09 9.54 -3.19
CA GLU A 161 -0.77 9.78 -4.35
C GLU A 161 -2.26 9.78 -3.94
N ALA A 162 -2.69 8.80 -3.13
CA ALA A 162 -4.05 8.74 -2.62
C ALA A 162 -4.41 9.99 -1.80
N MET A 163 -3.53 10.41 -0.89
CA MET A 163 -3.74 11.61 -0.06
C MET A 163 -3.76 12.91 -0.89
N GLN A 164 -2.96 13.02 -1.96
CA GLN A 164 -3.09 14.15 -2.91
C GLN A 164 -4.46 14.19 -3.58
N CYS A 165 -5.10 13.03 -3.77
CA CYS A 165 -6.47 12.92 -4.28
C CYS A 165 -7.54 13.18 -3.23
N GLY A 166 -7.17 13.48 -1.97
CA GLY A 166 -8.08 13.67 -0.86
C GLY A 166 -8.60 12.37 -0.24
N THR A 167 -7.94 11.24 -0.53
CA THR A 167 -8.34 9.92 -0.03
C THR A 167 -7.51 9.55 1.20
N PRO A 168 -8.12 9.40 2.38
CA PRO A 168 -7.42 8.98 3.59
C PRO A 168 -6.81 7.59 3.43
N SER A 169 -5.67 7.38 4.07
CA SER A 169 -4.89 6.16 3.89
C SER A 169 -4.68 5.41 5.20
N ILE A 170 -4.82 4.09 5.13
CA ILE A 170 -4.41 3.14 6.16
C ILE A 170 -3.18 2.39 5.62
N ILE A 171 -2.09 2.40 6.36
CA ILE A 171 -0.84 1.77 5.93
C ILE A 171 -0.32 0.79 6.97
N SER A 172 0.49 -0.17 6.54
CA SER A 172 1.22 -0.99 7.52
C SER A 172 2.34 -0.19 8.17
N LYS A 173 2.63 -0.48 9.45
CA LYS A 173 3.79 0.07 10.17
C LYS A 173 5.13 -0.30 9.51
N GLN A 174 5.12 -1.34 8.69
CA GLN A 174 6.27 -1.84 7.92
C GLN A 174 6.49 -1.09 6.60
N SER A 175 5.96 0.14 6.50
CA SER A 175 6.07 1.00 5.32
C SER A 175 6.87 2.26 5.63
N GLY A 176 7.94 2.51 4.85
CA GLY A 176 8.84 3.63 5.07
C GLY A 176 8.18 5.00 4.92
N CYS A 177 7.14 5.15 4.09
CA CYS A 177 6.38 6.40 3.99
C CYS A 177 5.69 6.80 5.31
N GLY A 178 5.48 5.84 6.22
CA GLY A 178 4.96 6.12 7.55
C GLY A 178 5.85 7.05 8.39
N GLU A 179 7.11 7.22 8.00
CA GLU A 179 8.05 8.13 8.69
C GLU A 179 7.71 9.61 8.46
N ILE A 180 7.09 9.92 7.32
CA ILE A 180 6.76 11.30 6.91
C ILE A 180 5.26 11.58 6.87
N LEU A 181 4.41 10.55 7.01
CA LEU A 181 2.96 10.69 6.98
C LEU A 181 2.39 10.67 8.41
N ASP A 182 2.07 11.85 8.95
CA ASP A 182 1.50 11.98 10.30
C ASP A 182 -0.01 11.72 10.34
N LYS A 183 -0.72 12.01 9.23
CA LYS A 183 -2.18 11.92 9.15
C LYS A 183 -2.66 10.64 8.45
N VAL A 184 -2.03 9.52 8.78
CA VAL A 184 -2.44 8.20 8.30
C VAL A 184 -2.66 7.27 9.49
N ILE A 185 -3.56 6.32 9.33
CA ILE A 185 -3.72 5.25 10.34
C ILE A 185 -2.67 4.18 10.04
N LYS A 186 -1.93 3.77 11.07
CA LYS A 186 -0.86 2.79 10.98
C LYS A 186 -1.24 1.53 11.77
N THR A 187 -1.35 0.39 11.08
CA THR A 187 -1.62 -0.92 11.71
C THR A 187 -0.47 -1.87 11.44
N ASP A 188 -0.32 -2.92 12.21
CA ASP A 188 0.52 -4.02 11.79
C ASP A 188 -0.17 -4.77 10.65
N TYR A 189 0.57 -5.21 9.62
CA TYR A 189 -0.05 -5.83 8.43
C TYR A 189 -0.81 -7.13 8.77
N TRP A 190 -0.39 -7.85 9.82
CA TRP A 190 -1.03 -9.09 10.29
C TRP A 190 -2.23 -8.85 11.21
N ASP A 191 -2.39 -7.63 11.75
CA ASP A 191 -3.51 -7.29 12.63
C ASP A 191 -4.74 -6.90 11.81
N ILE A 192 -5.40 -7.93 11.27
CA ILE A 192 -6.61 -7.77 10.45
C ILE A 192 -7.77 -7.13 11.22
N HIS A 193 -7.83 -7.31 12.55
CA HIS A 193 -8.87 -6.69 13.37
C HIS A 193 -8.64 -5.18 13.50
N ALA A 194 -7.43 -4.74 13.83
CA ALA A 194 -7.09 -3.31 13.86
C ALA A 194 -7.28 -2.66 12.49
N MET A 195 -6.94 -3.35 11.40
CA MET A 195 -7.17 -2.86 10.03
C MET A 195 -8.66 -2.73 9.72
N ALA A 196 -9.48 -3.73 10.09
CA ALA A 196 -10.93 -3.68 9.91
C ALA A 196 -11.57 -2.56 10.74
N ASP A 197 -11.14 -2.36 11.98
CA ASP A 197 -11.59 -1.27 12.84
C ASP A 197 -11.21 0.10 12.26
N ALA A 198 -10.00 0.24 11.73
CA ALA A 198 -9.55 1.45 11.05
C ALA A 198 -10.40 1.77 9.80
N ILE A 199 -10.69 0.76 8.96
CA ILE A 199 -11.56 0.92 7.79
C ILE A 199 -12.98 1.35 8.22
N TYR A 200 -13.51 0.75 9.27
CA TYR A 200 -14.87 1.04 9.74
C TYR A 200 -15.00 2.43 10.38
N SER A 201 -13.90 3.01 10.88
CA SER A 201 -13.88 4.32 11.56
C SER A 201 -13.81 5.52 10.62
N LEU A 202 -13.48 5.31 9.34
CA LEU A 202 -13.34 6.34 8.29
C LEU A 202 -14.56 6.36 7.37
#